data_7a977940fe9e6c6a78b81f4e745b3d63
#
_entry.id   7a977940fe9e6c6a78b81f4e745b3d63
#
_cell.length_a   1.000
_cell.length_b   1.000
_cell.length_c   1.000
_cell.angle_alpha   90.00
_cell.angle_beta   90.00
_cell.angle_gamma   90.00
#
_symmetry.space_group_name_H-M   'P 1'
#
loop_
_entity.id
_entity.type
_entity.pdbx_description
1 polymer ?
#
loop_
_entity_poly.entity_id
_entity_poly.type
_entity_poly.pdbx_seq_one_letter_code
_entity_poly.pdbx_strand_id
1 'polypeptide(L)'
;IFSIPNMEEMLKRKYTNCLNFEHTVFITEPYIEYLLSKHSFRQVTKKYFKDDHSIFYTYIKDIKTEIIELPTRLYERNKKLYLDFLDYYKELIIDLNKIIKKVDPEQPIYLFGAHVFSQYLIELGLNINCIICLLDNDINKQGKRLYGTNMMVKSPKVLKDVKSPIIILKAGVYDNEIKRDILEN
;
A
#
# COMPACT_ATOMS: atom_id res chain seq x y z
N ILE A 1 16.77 -3.83 -18.92
CA ILE A 1 16.19 -2.73 -18.12
C ILE A 1 14.90 -3.23 -17.51
N PHE A 2 14.69 -2.95 -16.23
CA PHE A 2 13.45 -3.30 -15.50
C PHE A 2 13.26 -2.38 -14.30
N SER A 3 12.06 -2.41 -13.71
CA SER A 3 11.78 -1.74 -12.44
C SER A 3 11.08 -2.70 -11.48
N ILE A 4 11.27 -2.47 -10.20
CA ILE A 4 10.58 -3.18 -9.12
C ILE A 4 10.07 -2.18 -8.08
N PRO A 5 9.02 -2.54 -7.32
CA PRO A 5 8.68 -1.80 -6.11
C PRO A 5 9.84 -1.81 -5.11
N ASN A 6 10.08 -0.70 -4.43
CA ASN A 6 11.04 -0.67 -3.35
C ASN A 6 10.41 -1.25 -2.08
N MET A 7 10.43 -2.57 -1.98
CA MET A 7 9.76 -3.32 -0.93
C MET A 7 10.15 -2.87 0.48
N GLU A 8 11.44 -2.59 0.70
CA GLU A 8 11.94 -2.16 2.00
C GLU A 8 11.33 -0.82 2.42
N GLU A 9 11.30 0.18 1.52
CA GLU A 9 10.70 1.49 1.80
C GLU A 9 9.17 1.41 1.93
N MET A 10 8.53 0.61 1.11
CA MET A 10 7.08 0.40 1.22
C MET A 10 6.69 -0.20 2.58
N LEU A 11 7.43 -1.19 3.08
CA LEU A 11 7.21 -1.77 4.41
C LEU A 11 7.50 -0.77 5.53
N LYS A 12 8.58 0.01 5.44
CA LYS A 12 8.91 1.08 6.40
C LYS A 12 7.80 2.13 6.47
N ARG A 13 7.29 2.57 5.33
CA ARG A 13 6.23 3.58 5.21
C ARG A 13 4.82 3.01 5.40
N LYS A 14 4.71 1.71 5.64
CA LYS A 14 3.41 1.04 5.85
C LYS A 14 2.47 1.18 4.64
N TYR A 15 3.00 1.05 3.42
CA TYR A 15 2.22 1.04 2.19
C TYR A 15 1.72 -0.37 1.88
N THR A 16 0.42 -0.56 1.77
CA THR A 16 -0.20 -1.88 1.53
C THR A 16 -0.07 -2.38 0.10
N ASN A 17 0.09 -1.48 -0.85
CA ASN A 17 0.15 -1.82 -2.28
C ASN A 17 1.37 -2.65 -2.68
N CYS A 18 2.36 -2.83 -1.81
CA CYS A 18 3.48 -3.73 -2.05
C CYS A 18 3.13 -5.22 -1.85
N LEU A 19 2.13 -5.52 -1.03
CA LEU A 19 1.71 -6.88 -0.67
C LEU A 19 0.38 -7.23 -1.36
N ASN A 20 0.37 -7.26 -2.68
CA ASN A 20 -0.80 -7.62 -3.46
C ASN A 20 -0.55 -8.89 -4.29
N PHE A 21 -1.61 -9.45 -4.86
CA PHE A 21 -1.56 -10.68 -5.66
C PHE A 21 -0.85 -10.52 -7.01
N GLU A 22 -0.56 -9.31 -7.45
CA GLU A 22 0.19 -9.05 -8.69
C GLU A 22 1.68 -9.38 -8.56
N HIS A 23 2.18 -9.45 -7.33
CA HIS A 23 3.56 -9.80 -7.02
C HIS A 23 3.67 -11.25 -6.54
N THR A 24 4.27 -12.10 -7.35
CA THR A 24 4.54 -13.51 -6.99
C THR A 24 5.78 -13.67 -6.11
N VAL A 25 6.66 -12.68 -6.10
CA VAL A 25 7.89 -12.67 -5.31
C VAL A 25 8.05 -11.30 -4.66
N PHE A 26 8.20 -11.29 -3.34
CA PHE A 26 8.48 -10.09 -2.56
C PHE A 26 9.98 -10.01 -2.28
N ILE A 27 10.71 -9.29 -3.15
CA ILE A 27 12.17 -9.26 -3.13
C ILE A 27 12.68 -7.87 -2.77
N THR A 28 13.70 -7.82 -1.91
CA THR A 28 14.39 -6.56 -1.56
C THR A 28 15.64 -6.37 -2.42
N GLU A 29 16.11 -5.14 -2.50
CA GLU A 29 17.25 -4.72 -3.32
C GLU A 29 18.48 -5.64 -3.19
N PRO A 30 18.97 -6.01 -2.00
CA PRO A 30 20.15 -6.88 -1.89
C PRO A 30 20.01 -8.24 -2.59
N TYR A 31 18.77 -8.79 -2.60
CA TYR A 31 18.53 -10.05 -3.34
C TYR A 31 18.57 -9.88 -4.85
N ILE A 32 18.12 -8.74 -5.38
CA ILE A 32 18.23 -8.43 -6.82
C ILE A 32 19.70 -8.34 -7.20
N GLU A 33 20.51 -7.61 -6.44
CA GLU A 33 21.94 -7.43 -6.70
C GLU A 33 22.68 -8.78 -6.63
N TYR A 34 22.42 -9.58 -5.61
CA TYR A 34 22.96 -10.94 -5.48
C TYR A 34 22.57 -11.84 -6.65
N LEU A 35 21.28 -11.95 -6.97
CA LEU A 35 20.79 -12.85 -8.02
C LEU A 35 21.35 -12.47 -9.38
N LEU A 36 21.35 -11.19 -9.72
CA LEU A 36 21.85 -10.74 -11.02
C LEU A 36 23.36 -10.91 -11.13
N SER A 37 24.12 -10.58 -10.09
CA SER A 37 25.57 -10.82 -10.10
C SER A 37 25.91 -12.31 -10.20
N LYS A 38 25.20 -13.17 -9.48
CA LYS A 38 25.34 -14.64 -9.56
C LYS A 38 25.10 -15.18 -10.97
N HIS A 39 24.24 -14.53 -11.75
CA HIS A 39 23.98 -14.88 -13.14
C HIS A 39 24.78 -14.06 -14.14
N SER A 40 25.91 -13.47 -13.71
CA SER A 40 26.83 -12.69 -14.54
C SER A 40 26.18 -11.47 -15.19
N PHE A 41 25.33 -10.76 -14.45
CA PHE A 41 24.81 -9.45 -14.82
C PHE A 41 25.44 -8.37 -13.94
N ARG A 42 26.09 -7.40 -14.58
CA ARG A 42 26.70 -6.24 -13.95
C ARG A 42 25.74 -5.06 -14.01
N GLN A 43 25.53 -4.39 -12.87
CA GLN A 43 24.73 -3.17 -12.80
C GLN A 43 25.41 -2.02 -13.54
N VAL A 44 24.65 -1.34 -14.40
CA VAL A 44 25.08 -0.13 -15.11
C VAL A 44 24.51 1.11 -14.45
N THR A 45 23.19 1.11 -14.17
CA THR A 45 22.52 2.21 -13.46
C THR A 45 21.51 1.67 -12.47
N LYS A 46 21.31 2.43 -11.40
CA LYS A 46 20.23 2.28 -10.45
C LYS A 46 19.65 3.67 -10.14
N LYS A 47 18.33 3.84 -10.23
CA LYS A 47 17.65 5.09 -9.95
C LYS A 47 16.39 4.84 -9.14
N TYR A 48 16.20 5.62 -8.08
CA TYR A 48 14.96 5.64 -7.32
C TYR A 48 13.98 6.62 -7.94
N PHE A 49 12.72 6.29 -7.88
CA PHE A 49 11.63 7.06 -8.48
C PHE A 49 10.53 7.35 -7.45
N LYS A 50 10.01 8.57 -7.49
CA LYS A 50 8.84 9.04 -6.72
C LYS A 50 8.98 8.71 -5.21
N ASP A 51 9.87 9.45 -4.55
CA ASP A 51 10.16 9.29 -3.12
C ASP A 51 10.55 7.85 -2.74
N ASP A 52 11.43 7.24 -3.53
CA ASP A 52 11.92 5.87 -3.37
C ASP A 52 10.84 4.77 -3.46
N HIS A 53 9.69 5.07 -4.06
CA HIS A 53 8.59 4.11 -4.25
C HIS A 53 9.00 2.93 -5.12
N SER A 54 9.80 3.17 -6.16
CA SER A 54 10.25 2.14 -7.11
C SER A 54 11.73 2.31 -7.44
N ILE A 55 12.37 1.21 -7.85
CA ILE A 55 13.76 1.21 -8.26
C ILE A 55 13.84 0.79 -9.73
N PHE A 56 14.50 1.60 -10.54
CA PHE A 56 14.80 1.32 -11.95
C PHE A 56 16.23 0.86 -12.08
N TYR A 57 16.43 -0.27 -12.75
CA TYR A 57 17.72 -0.89 -12.98
C TYR A 57 18.06 -1.01 -14.44
N THR A 58 19.33 -0.82 -14.77
CA THR A 58 19.93 -1.24 -16.02
C THR A 58 21.08 -2.18 -15.70
N TYR A 59 21.04 -3.36 -16.29
CA TYR A 59 22.10 -4.40 -16.19
C TYR A 59 22.56 -4.80 -17.56
N ILE A 60 23.83 -5.25 -17.66
CA ILE A 60 24.40 -5.85 -18.85
C ILE A 60 24.97 -7.24 -18.51
N LYS A 61 24.96 -8.15 -19.49
CA LYS A 61 25.62 -9.43 -19.34
C LYS A 61 27.13 -9.21 -19.35
N ASP A 62 27.82 -9.68 -18.32
CA ASP A 62 29.25 -9.55 -18.16
C ASP A 62 29.77 -10.74 -17.36
N ILE A 63 30.45 -11.67 -18.03
CA ILE A 63 30.98 -12.90 -17.41
C ILE A 63 32.08 -12.65 -16.37
N LYS A 64 32.64 -11.44 -16.32
CA LYS A 64 33.62 -11.03 -15.32
C LYS A 64 32.99 -10.44 -14.07
N THR A 65 31.63 -10.40 -13.98
CA THR A 65 30.92 -9.86 -12.81
C THR A 65 31.25 -10.70 -11.58
N GLU A 66 31.76 -10.04 -10.56
CA GLU A 66 31.93 -10.65 -9.23
C GLU A 66 30.59 -10.82 -8.55
N ILE A 67 30.41 -11.93 -7.82
CA ILE A 67 29.17 -12.20 -7.08
C ILE A 67 29.12 -11.28 -5.88
N ILE A 68 28.04 -10.53 -5.78
CA ILE A 68 27.75 -9.66 -4.61
C ILE A 68 27.19 -10.56 -3.50
N GLU A 69 27.86 -10.57 -2.36
CA GLU A 69 27.44 -11.34 -1.19
C GLU A 69 26.18 -10.70 -0.55
N LEU A 70 25.29 -11.54 -0.05
CA LEU A 70 24.13 -11.06 0.71
C LEU A 70 24.60 -10.51 2.07
N PRO A 71 24.06 -9.36 2.52
CA PRO A 71 24.36 -8.83 3.85
C PRO A 71 24.04 -9.87 4.94
N THR A 72 24.90 -9.95 5.93
CA THR A 72 24.66 -10.77 7.12
C THR A 72 23.35 -10.36 7.81
N ARG A 73 22.61 -11.31 8.34
CA ARG A 73 21.35 -11.09 9.05
C ARG A 73 20.25 -10.40 8.22
N LEU A 74 20.31 -10.51 6.88
CA LEU A 74 19.32 -9.93 5.98
C LEU A 74 17.92 -10.52 6.23
N TYR A 75 17.84 -11.83 6.51
CA TYR A 75 16.58 -12.49 6.82
C TYR A 75 15.91 -11.90 8.06
N GLU A 76 16.65 -11.77 9.17
CA GLU A 76 16.13 -11.23 10.43
C GLU A 76 15.69 -9.79 10.27
N ARG A 77 16.45 -8.99 9.53
CA ARG A 77 16.09 -7.61 9.22
C ARG A 77 14.78 -7.52 8.44
N ASN A 78 14.65 -8.30 7.37
CA ASN A 78 13.46 -8.29 6.53
C ASN A 78 12.24 -8.86 7.26
N LYS A 79 12.42 -9.92 8.05
CA LYS A 79 11.40 -10.49 8.92
C LYS A 79 10.88 -9.46 9.92
N LYS A 80 11.80 -8.74 10.58
CA LYS A 80 11.41 -7.68 11.52
C LYS A 80 10.59 -6.59 10.83
N LEU A 81 11.04 -6.10 9.67
CA LEU A 81 10.31 -5.09 8.88
C LEU A 81 8.88 -5.54 8.54
N TYR A 82 8.72 -6.79 8.15
CA TYR A 82 7.42 -7.35 7.82
C TYR A 82 6.52 -7.49 9.06
N LEU A 83 7.06 -7.96 10.18
CA LEU A 83 6.32 -8.05 11.44
C LEU A 83 5.92 -6.67 11.95
N ASP A 84 6.82 -5.69 11.93
CA ASP A 84 6.54 -4.29 12.29
C ASP A 84 5.47 -3.67 11.38
N PHE A 85 5.37 -4.11 10.13
CA PHE A 85 4.29 -3.72 9.22
C PHE A 85 2.94 -4.31 9.66
N LEU A 86 2.88 -5.60 9.97
CA LEU A 86 1.65 -6.25 10.42
C LEU A 86 1.15 -5.69 11.75
N ASP A 87 2.06 -5.50 12.72
CA ASP A 87 1.70 -4.98 14.04
C ASP A 87 1.18 -3.54 13.96
N TYR A 88 1.79 -2.70 13.11
CA TYR A 88 1.26 -1.37 12.83
C TYR A 88 -0.21 -1.40 12.38
N TYR A 89 -0.58 -2.30 11.48
CA TYR A 89 -1.97 -2.37 11.00
C TYR A 89 -2.93 -2.93 12.05
N LYS A 90 -2.50 -3.87 12.88
CA LYS A 90 -3.31 -4.35 14.01
C LYS A 90 -3.60 -3.22 15.01
N GLU A 91 -2.57 -2.45 15.38
CA GLU A 91 -2.72 -1.29 16.28
C GLU A 91 -3.61 -0.23 15.66
N LEU A 92 -3.41 0.11 14.39
CA LEU A 92 -4.24 1.06 13.64
C LEU A 92 -5.73 0.68 13.69
N ILE A 93 -6.06 -0.60 13.50
CA ILE A 93 -7.44 -1.08 13.56
C ILE A 93 -8.04 -0.93 14.96
N ILE A 94 -7.28 -1.26 16.00
CA ILE A 94 -7.72 -1.07 17.38
C ILE A 94 -8.07 0.40 17.62
N ASP A 95 -7.23 1.32 17.17
CA ASP A 95 -7.43 2.74 17.39
C ASP A 95 -8.55 3.31 16.51
N LEU A 96 -8.65 2.91 15.25
CA LEU A 96 -9.79 3.27 14.40
C LEU A 96 -11.11 2.82 15.00
N ASN A 97 -11.20 1.58 15.48
CA ASN A 97 -12.41 1.08 16.11
C ASN A 97 -12.77 1.84 17.42
N LYS A 98 -11.77 2.28 18.19
CA LYS A 98 -11.99 3.16 19.34
C LYS A 98 -12.53 4.53 18.93
N ILE A 99 -11.99 5.10 17.85
CA ILE A 99 -12.46 6.39 17.31
C ILE A 99 -13.90 6.25 16.81
N ILE A 100 -14.17 5.24 15.98
CA ILE A 100 -15.48 4.97 15.41
C ILE A 100 -16.55 4.83 16.51
N LYS A 101 -16.25 4.17 17.62
CA LYS A 101 -17.18 4.02 18.75
C LYS A 101 -17.55 5.33 19.43
N LYS A 102 -16.76 6.39 19.24
CA LYS A 102 -16.99 7.73 19.84
C LYS A 102 -17.65 8.69 18.86
N VAL A 103 -17.79 8.31 17.61
CA VAL A 103 -18.46 9.12 16.58
C VAL A 103 -19.96 9.14 16.87
N ASP A 104 -20.57 10.30 16.66
CA ASP A 104 -22.04 10.44 16.73
C ASP A 104 -22.67 9.45 15.74
N PRO A 105 -23.66 8.63 16.17
CA PRO A 105 -24.35 7.69 15.28
C PRO A 105 -24.96 8.32 14.03
N GLU A 106 -25.32 9.59 14.08
CA GLU A 106 -25.86 10.34 12.93
C GLU A 106 -24.76 10.83 11.97
N GLN A 107 -23.50 10.78 12.36
CA GLN A 107 -22.39 11.25 11.54
C GLN A 107 -21.94 10.16 10.55
N PRO A 108 -22.02 10.42 9.23
CA PRO A 108 -21.73 9.41 8.21
C PRO A 108 -20.23 9.14 8.09
N ILE A 109 -19.86 7.85 8.08
CA ILE A 109 -18.48 7.38 7.93
C ILE A 109 -18.31 6.68 6.59
N TYR A 110 -17.23 7.01 5.91
CA TYR A 110 -16.84 6.43 4.62
C TYR A 110 -15.41 5.88 4.68
N LEU A 111 -15.14 4.84 3.87
CA LEU A 111 -13.80 4.29 3.68
C LEU A 111 -13.32 4.62 2.26
N PHE A 112 -12.20 5.33 2.13
CA PHE A 112 -11.68 5.72 0.83
C PHE A 112 -10.68 4.69 0.29
N GLY A 113 -10.87 4.33 -0.97
CA GLY A 113 -10.01 3.43 -1.73
C GLY A 113 -10.56 2.00 -1.84
N ALA A 114 -11.14 1.65 -3.00
CA ALA A 114 -11.54 0.29 -3.30
C ALA A 114 -10.33 -0.53 -3.78
N HIS A 115 -9.39 -0.79 -2.87
CA HIS A 115 -8.14 -1.49 -3.14
C HIS A 115 -7.63 -2.25 -1.88
N VAL A 116 -6.43 -2.79 -1.99
CA VAL A 116 -5.82 -3.65 -0.97
C VAL A 116 -5.78 -3.04 0.44
N PHE A 117 -5.62 -1.72 0.59
CA PHE A 117 -5.67 -1.07 1.90
C PHE A 117 -6.99 -1.32 2.63
N SER A 118 -8.11 -1.06 1.96
CA SER A 118 -9.44 -1.30 2.54
C SER A 118 -9.67 -2.78 2.86
N GLN A 119 -9.20 -3.69 2.00
CA GLN A 119 -9.25 -5.13 2.27
C GLN A 119 -8.46 -5.50 3.52
N TYR A 120 -7.26 -4.94 3.71
CA TYR A 120 -6.47 -5.14 4.93
C TYR A 120 -7.21 -4.66 6.18
N LEU A 121 -7.78 -3.47 6.14
CA LEU A 121 -8.52 -2.94 7.29
C LEU A 121 -9.71 -3.84 7.66
N ILE A 122 -10.47 -4.27 6.66
CA ILE A 122 -11.65 -5.13 6.85
C ILE A 122 -11.24 -6.49 7.40
N GLU A 123 -10.25 -7.13 6.79
CA GLU A 123 -9.76 -8.46 7.20
C GLU A 123 -9.16 -8.45 8.60
N LEU A 124 -8.49 -7.37 8.98
CA LEU A 124 -7.92 -7.20 10.31
C LEU A 124 -8.94 -6.75 11.37
N GLY A 125 -10.21 -6.60 11.00
CA GLY A 125 -11.30 -6.40 11.95
C GLY A 125 -11.78 -4.95 12.12
N LEU A 126 -11.63 -4.09 11.10
CA LEU A 126 -12.30 -2.79 11.11
C LEU A 126 -13.81 -2.99 11.23
N ASN A 127 -14.44 -2.28 12.15
CA ASN A 127 -15.89 -2.29 12.28
C ASN A 127 -16.54 -1.56 11.10
N ILE A 128 -17.00 -2.34 10.13
CA ILE A 128 -17.64 -1.82 8.91
C ILE A 128 -19.13 -1.58 9.02
N ASN A 129 -19.78 -1.95 10.13
CA ASN A 129 -21.24 -1.82 10.28
C ASN A 129 -21.71 -0.36 10.27
N CYS A 130 -20.83 0.57 10.62
CA CYS A 130 -21.09 2.02 10.61
C CYS A 130 -20.55 2.72 9.36
N ILE A 131 -19.88 1.98 8.45
CA ILE A 131 -19.35 2.55 7.21
C ILE A 131 -20.41 2.43 6.12
N ILE A 132 -20.83 3.57 5.56
CA ILE A 132 -21.91 3.65 4.57
C ILE A 132 -21.50 2.97 3.27
N CYS A 133 -20.32 3.28 2.75
CA CYS A 133 -19.78 2.69 1.53
C CYS A 133 -18.28 3.00 1.38
N LEU A 134 -17.66 2.38 0.37
CA LEU A 134 -16.34 2.81 -0.08
C LEU A 134 -16.44 3.96 -1.08
N LEU A 135 -15.42 4.81 -1.08
CA LEU A 135 -15.25 5.87 -2.07
C LEU A 135 -14.01 5.55 -2.93
N ASP A 136 -14.11 5.75 -4.23
CA ASP A 136 -12.95 5.60 -5.12
C ASP A 136 -13.11 6.53 -6.33
N ASN A 137 -12.02 7.17 -6.77
CA ASN A 137 -11.99 8.05 -7.93
C ASN A 137 -12.09 7.28 -9.25
N ASP A 138 -11.71 5.99 -9.27
CA ASP A 138 -11.75 5.16 -10.46
C ASP A 138 -13.20 4.80 -10.85
N ILE A 139 -13.64 5.38 -11.95
CA ILE A 139 -15.01 5.15 -12.50
C ILE A 139 -15.27 3.67 -12.80
N ASN A 140 -14.23 2.88 -13.10
CA ASN A 140 -14.39 1.45 -13.39
C ASN A 140 -14.70 0.63 -12.13
N LYS A 141 -14.44 1.15 -10.95
CA LYS A 141 -14.77 0.53 -9.66
C LYS A 141 -16.13 0.97 -9.13
N GLN A 142 -16.57 2.16 -9.49
CA GLN A 142 -17.84 2.73 -9.04
C GLN A 142 -19.02 1.85 -9.48
N GLY A 143 -20.01 1.69 -8.59
CA GLY A 143 -21.16 0.82 -8.81
C GLY A 143 -20.88 -0.67 -8.62
N LYS A 144 -19.64 -1.05 -8.30
CA LYS A 144 -19.23 -2.44 -8.02
C LYS A 144 -18.99 -2.64 -6.53
N ARG A 145 -18.83 -3.89 -6.12
CA ARG A 145 -18.44 -4.24 -4.74
C ARG A 145 -16.94 -4.36 -4.64
N LEU A 146 -16.38 -4.00 -3.50
CA LEU A 146 -15.01 -4.36 -3.18
C LEU A 146 -14.89 -5.88 -3.12
N TYR A 147 -13.89 -6.43 -3.82
CA TYR A 147 -13.63 -7.87 -3.84
C TYR A 147 -13.53 -8.45 -2.42
N GLY A 148 -14.20 -9.59 -2.21
CA GLY A 148 -14.25 -10.25 -0.90
C GLY A 148 -15.24 -9.64 0.10
N THR A 149 -16.00 -8.60 -0.27
CA THR A 149 -16.95 -7.92 0.61
C THR A 149 -18.29 -7.65 -0.04
N ASN A 150 -19.29 -7.23 0.75
CA ASN A 150 -20.56 -6.70 0.26
C ASN A 150 -20.59 -5.17 0.15
N MET A 151 -19.48 -4.50 0.42
CA MET A 151 -19.41 -3.04 0.44
C MET A 151 -19.39 -2.47 -0.98
N MET A 152 -20.33 -1.60 -1.27
CA MET A 152 -20.44 -0.90 -2.56
C MET A 152 -19.43 0.24 -2.65
N VAL A 153 -18.89 0.42 -3.87
CA VAL A 153 -18.00 1.53 -4.21
C VAL A 153 -18.80 2.64 -4.87
N LYS A 154 -18.66 3.86 -4.37
CA LYS A 154 -19.30 5.05 -4.92
C LYS A 154 -18.27 6.11 -5.31
N SER A 155 -18.68 7.04 -6.16
CA SER A 155 -17.90 8.24 -6.46
C SER A 155 -17.78 9.12 -5.21
N PRO A 156 -16.62 9.76 -4.93
CA PRO A 156 -16.49 10.78 -3.88
C PRO A 156 -17.48 11.95 -4.04
N LYS A 157 -18.01 12.18 -5.23
CA LYS A 157 -19.05 13.20 -5.49
C LYS A 157 -20.32 13.03 -4.63
N VAL A 158 -20.57 11.86 -4.07
CA VAL A 158 -21.69 11.65 -3.16
C VAL A 158 -21.54 12.43 -1.85
N LEU A 159 -20.33 12.92 -1.53
CA LEU A 159 -20.06 13.70 -0.34
C LEU A 159 -20.57 15.15 -0.42
N LYS A 160 -20.85 15.65 -1.62
CA LYS A 160 -21.25 17.05 -1.87
C LYS A 160 -22.46 17.48 -1.05
N ASP A 161 -23.42 16.58 -0.86
CA ASP A 161 -24.66 16.85 -0.15
C ASP A 161 -24.64 16.25 1.28
N VAL A 162 -23.49 15.80 1.76
CA VAL A 162 -23.35 15.15 3.07
C VAL A 162 -22.78 16.12 4.09
N LYS A 163 -23.51 16.32 5.19
CA LYS A 163 -23.05 17.18 6.27
C LYS A 163 -22.00 16.48 7.12
N SER A 164 -20.83 17.10 7.25
CA SER A 164 -19.74 16.67 8.15
C SER A 164 -19.33 15.19 8.02
N PRO A 165 -19.02 14.67 6.81
CA PRO A 165 -18.63 13.29 6.62
C PRO A 165 -17.28 12.99 7.28
N ILE A 166 -17.14 11.79 7.85
CA ILE A 166 -15.86 11.26 8.29
C ILE A 166 -15.33 10.32 7.18
N ILE A 167 -14.07 10.50 6.81
CA ILE A 167 -13.44 9.71 5.76
C ILE A 167 -12.18 9.04 6.31
N ILE A 168 -12.18 7.72 6.32
CA ILE A 168 -10.99 6.92 6.61
C ILE A 168 -10.19 6.82 5.32
N LEU A 169 -9.00 7.43 5.29
CA LEU A 169 -8.15 7.50 4.10
C LEU A 169 -6.71 7.07 4.42
N LYS A 170 -6.16 6.18 3.58
CA LYS A 170 -4.73 5.94 3.48
C LYS A 170 -4.40 5.41 2.08
N ALA A 171 -3.80 6.24 1.25
CA ALA A 171 -3.44 5.92 -0.14
C ALA A 171 -1.92 6.14 -0.41
N GLY A 172 -1.09 6.10 0.63
CA GLY A 172 0.36 6.22 0.54
C GLY A 172 0.79 7.56 -0.06
N VAL A 173 1.50 7.53 -1.17
CA VAL A 173 2.00 8.75 -1.84
C VAL A 173 0.88 9.64 -2.42
N TYR A 174 -0.35 9.16 -2.49
CA TYR A 174 -1.50 9.87 -3.05
C TYR A 174 -2.40 10.50 -1.97
N ASP A 175 -2.11 10.32 -0.68
CA ASP A 175 -2.95 10.83 0.42
C ASP A 175 -3.25 12.32 0.29
N ASN A 176 -2.24 13.15 0.02
CA ASN A 176 -2.41 14.60 -0.08
C ASN A 176 -3.22 15.02 -1.31
N GLU A 177 -3.05 14.34 -2.44
CA GLU A 177 -3.80 14.60 -3.67
C GLU A 177 -5.28 14.28 -3.45
N ILE A 178 -5.59 13.09 -2.95
CA ILE A 178 -6.95 12.65 -2.67
C ILE A 178 -7.63 13.54 -1.63
N LYS A 179 -6.91 13.91 -0.55
CA LYS A 179 -7.43 14.81 0.48
C LYS A 179 -7.82 16.16 -0.09
N ARG A 180 -6.99 16.73 -0.95
CA ARG A 180 -7.31 17.98 -1.64
C ARG A 180 -8.55 17.82 -2.52
N ASP A 181 -8.61 16.79 -3.36
CA ASP A 181 -9.74 16.53 -4.24
C ASP A 181 -11.07 16.38 -3.47
N ILE A 182 -11.04 15.76 -2.28
CA ILE A 182 -12.21 15.63 -1.42
C ILE A 182 -12.65 16.97 -0.83
N LEU A 183 -11.70 17.84 -0.49
CA LEU A 183 -11.98 19.14 0.14
C LEU A 183 -12.43 20.22 -0.87
N GLU A 184 -12.06 20.06 -2.15
CA GLU A 184 -12.39 20.99 -3.23
C GLU A 184 -13.72 20.66 -3.95
N ASN A 185 -14.28 19.46 -3.74
CA ASN A 185 -15.53 18.99 -4.33
C ASN A 185 -16.69 18.98 -3.33
#